data_dbd187b85683f0011fe54f0c61e59bf8
#
_entry.id   dbd187b85683f0011fe54f0c61e59bf8
#
_cell.length_a   1.000
_cell.length_b   1.000
_cell.length_c   1.000
_cell.angle_alpha   90.00
_cell.angle_beta   90.00
_cell.angle_gamma   90.00
#
_symmetry.space_group_name_H-M   'P 1'
#
loop_
_entity.id
_entity.type
_entity.pdbx_description
1 polymer ?
#
loop_
_entity_poly.entity_id
_entity_poly.type
_entity_poly.pdbx_seq_one_letter_code
_entity_poly.pdbx_strand_id
1 'polypeptide(L)'
;MIEVKDLWKSFGANQVLKGITLTIHDGQTFVVLGGSGSGKTVLMKHVIGLLKPDQGTVTVDGVELSSLTGKALTEARQKFGMVFQGAALFDSMTVFDNVAFPLRERRGVSLSAAEIRARVVEKLAVVDLGEEVLVRNPSELSGGMRKRVALARALVSEPRIVLYDEPTTGLDPITTAYVDDMILTAKKRLGVTSMVISHDIASAFKVADRLAVLYDGHIAAQGTPEEVRKSQHPFVQRYLSMWFEKQ
;
A
#
# COMPACT_ATOMS: atom_id res chain seq x y z
N MET A 1 -2.89 10.45 9.84
CA MET A 1 -3.67 11.06 8.74
C MET A 1 -2.75 11.43 7.58
N ILE A 2 -3.17 11.22 6.32
CA ILE A 2 -2.45 11.62 5.10
C ILE A 2 -3.30 12.66 4.37
N GLU A 3 -2.72 13.79 4.00
CA GLU A 3 -3.37 14.83 3.21
C GLU A 3 -2.53 15.10 1.96
N VAL A 4 -3.17 15.05 0.80
CA VAL A 4 -2.62 15.45 -0.49
C VAL A 4 -3.44 16.65 -0.95
N LYS A 5 -2.78 17.79 -1.22
CA LYS A 5 -3.45 19.04 -1.59
C LYS A 5 -2.87 19.55 -2.90
N ASP A 6 -3.73 19.64 -3.91
CA ASP A 6 -3.44 20.20 -5.22
C ASP A 6 -2.12 19.70 -5.84
N LEU A 7 -1.95 18.36 -5.84
CA LEU A 7 -0.70 17.70 -6.24
C LEU A 7 -0.60 17.63 -7.77
N TRP A 8 0.45 18.24 -8.31
CA TRP A 8 0.79 18.20 -9.73
C TRP A 8 2.12 17.50 -9.95
N LYS A 9 2.20 16.69 -11.01
CA LYS A 9 3.45 16.03 -11.41
C LYS A 9 3.54 15.79 -12.89
N SER A 10 4.66 16.23 -13.48
CA SER A 10 5.02 16.00 -14.88
C SER A 10 6.36 15.29 -15.01
N PHE A 11 6.53 14.54 -16.07
CA PHE A 11 7.81 13.97 -16.51
C PHE A 11 8.05 14.39 -17.96
N GLY A 12 8.93 15.37 -18.14
CA GLY A 12 9.09 16.06 -19.42
C GLY A 12 7.77 16.74 -19.83
N ALA A 13 7.29 16.49 -21.04
CA ALA A 13 6.03 17.03 -21.54
C ALA A 13 4.78 16.28 -21.05
N ASN A 14 4.96 15.11 -20.39
CA ASN A 14 3.83 14.29 -19.93
C ASN A 14 3.40 14.68 -18.52
N GLN A 15 2.20 15.30 -18.41
CA GLN A 15 1.59 15.66 -17.14
C GLN A 15 0.80 14.48 -16.59
N VAL A 16 1.32 13.83 -15.53
CA VAL A 16 0.81 12.57 -14.98
C VAL A 16 -0.20 12.79 -13.86
N LEU A 17 0.02 13.77 -12.98
CA LEU A 17 -0.93 14.13 -11.93
C LEU A 17 -1.30 15.61 -12.13
N LYS A 18 -2.60 15.91 -12.03
CA LYS A 18 -3.20 17.19 -12.40
C LYS A 18 -4.15 17.68 -11.30
N GLY A 19 -3.59 18.23 -10.21
CA GLY A 19 -4.36 18.80 -9.10
C GLY A 19 -5.04 17.76 -8.21
N ILE A 20 -4.33 16.69 -7.84
CA ILE A 20 -4.87 15.65 -6.97
C ILE A 20 -5.05 16.18 -5.55
N THR A 21 -6.28 16.06 -5.03
CA THR A 21 -6.61 16.38 -3.65
C THR A 21 -7.37 15.22 -3.01
N LEU A 22 -6.83 14.65 -1.94
CA LEU A 22 -7.47 13.59 -1.15
C LEU A 22 -6.99 13.60 0.29
N THR A 23 -7.79 13.00 1.18
CA THR A 23 -7.46 12.82 2.59
C THR A 23 -7.72 11.37 3.00
N ILE A 24 -6.75 10.78 3.70
CA ILE A 24 -6.86 9.44 4.30
C ILE A 24 -6.81 9.61 5.81
N HIS A 25 -7.89 9.27 6.49
CA HIS A 25 -7.96 9.37 7.94
C HIS A 25 -7.30 8.17 8.62
N ASP A 26 -6.91 8.34 9.88
CA ASP A 26 -6.28 7.27 10.66
C ASP A 26 -7.21 6.04 10.77
N GLY A 27 -6.62 4.86 10.65
CA GLY A 27 -7.31 3.59 10.69
C GLY A 27 -8.19 3.27 9.46
N GLN A 28 -8.22 4.15 8.43
CA GLN A 28 -8.94 3.87 7.19
C GLN A 28 -8.12 3.02 6.21
N THR A 29 -8.83 2.18 5.46
CA THR A 29 -8.35 1.63 4.19
C THR A 29 -8.88 2.51 3.06
N PHE A 30 -7.99 3.25 2.41
CA PHE A 30 -8.29 4.10 1.26
C PHE A 30 -7.74 3.44 -0.01
N VAL A 31 -8.61 3.21 -0.99
CA VAL A 31 -8.22 2.59 -2.26
C VAL A 31 -8.17 3.62 -3.37
N VAL A 32 -7.10 3.63 -4.16
CA VAL A 32 -7.01 4.40 -5.41
C VAL A 32 -7.15 3.43 -6.57
N LEU A 33 -8.31 3.47 -7.22
CA LEU A 33 -8.63 2.73 -8.43
C LEU A 33 -8.22 3.49 -9.67
N GLY A 34 -7.95 2.78 -10.75
CA GLY A 34 -7.72 3.37 -12.07
C GLY A 34 -7.03 2.41 -13.03
N GLY A 35 -7.13 2.69 -14.31
CA GLY A 35 -6.47 1.91 -15.35
C GLY A 35 -4.93 1.93 -15.25
N SER A 36 -4.26 1.08 -16.03
CA SER A 36 -2.80 1.12 -16.16
C SER A 36 -2.36 2.49 -16.69
N GLY A 37 -1.29 3.03 -16.12
CA GLY A 37 -0.75 4.34 -16.54
C GLY A 37 -1.52 5.57 -16.03
N SER A 38 -2.60 5.42 -15.23
CA SER A 38 -3.37 6.57 -14.73
C SER A 38 -2.65 7.43 -13.68
N GLY A 39 -1.47 7.02 -13.20
CA GLY A 39 -0.69 7.79 -12.21
C GLY A 39 -0.73 7.26 -10.78
N LYS A 40 -1.40 6.14 -10.48
CA LYS A 40 -1.55 5.57 -9.13
C LYS A 40 -0.22 5.38 -8.40
N THR A 41 0.73 4.68 -9.02
CA THR A 41 2.07 4.47 -8.45
C THR A 41 2.85 5.78 -8.28
N VAL A 42 2.64 6.76 -9.19
CA VAL A 42 3.25 8.09 -9.06
C VAL A 42 2.68 8.80 -7.83
N LEU A 43 1.36 8.78 -7.63
CA LEU A 43 0.70 9.32 -6.44
C LEU A 43 1.25 8.66 -5.15
N MET A 44 1.31 7.33 -5.10
CA MET A 44 1.86 6.60 -3.93
C MET A 44 3.33 6.98 -3.65
N LYS A 45 4.15 7.15 -4.69
CA LYS A 45 5.55 7.58 -4.53
C LYS A 45 5.67 8.98 -3.92
N HIS A 46 4.70 9.88 -4.15
CA HIS A 46 4.65 11.17 -3.45
C HIS A 46 4.24 11.00 -1.99
N VAL A 47 3.25 10.15 -1.70
CA VAL A 47 2.78 9.88 -0.33
C VAL A 47 3.90 9.34 0.56
N ILE A 48 4.80 8.48 0.04
CA ILE A 48 5.98 7.99 0.79
C ILE A 48 7.19 8.93 0.67
N GLY A 49 7.08 10.05 -0.05
CA GLY A 49 8.16 11.01 -0.23
C GLY A 49 9.29 10.54 -1.15
N LEU A 50 9.07 9.53 -2.02
CA LEU A 50 10.04 9.08 -3.03
C LEU A 50 10.11 10.03 -4.23
N LEU A 51 9.04 10.79 -4.47
CA LEU A 51 8.98 11.85 -5.48
C LEU A 51 8.60 13.16 -4.83
N LYS A 52 9.14 14.27 -5.35
CA LYS A 52 8.71 15.61 -5.00
C LYS A 52 7.67 16.09 -6.01
N PRO A 53 6.58 16.72 -5.56
CA PRO A 53 5.60 17.32 -6.46
C PRO A 53 6.21 18.53 -7.20
N ASP A 54 5.63 18.84 -8.36
CA ASP A 54 5.94 20.08 -9.07
C ASP A 54 5.15 21.26 -8.47
N GLN A 55 3.91 20.97 -7.99
CA GLN A 55 3.06 21.88 -7.22
C GLN A 55 2.25 21.08 -6.20
N GLY A 56 1.74 21.78 -5.18
CA GLY A 56 0.96 21.18 -4.10
C GLY A 56 1.80 20.54 -3.01
N THR A 57 1.14 19.91 -2.04
CA THR A 57 1.78 19.37 -0.85
C THR A 57 1.29 17.97 -0.49
N VAL A 58 2.15 17.20 0.17
CA VAL A 58 1.81 15.94 0.84
C VAL A 58 2.18 16.05 2.30
N THR A 59 1.19 15.92 3.17
CA THR A 59 1.35 16.00 4.63
C THR A 59 0.97 14.67 5.27
N VAL A 60 1.80 14.18 6.18
CA VAL A 60 1.57 12.95 6.95
C VAL A 60 1.71 13.23 8.44
N ASP A 61 0.65 13.01 9.20
CA ASP A 61 0.57 13.33 10.62
C ASP A 61 1.01 14.78 10.94
N GLY A 62 0.57 15.74 10.13
CA GLY A 62 0.90 17.15 10.27
C GLY A 62 2.30 17.54 9.79
N VAL A 63 3.09 16.60 9.27
CA VAL A 63 4.43 16.86 8.74
C VAL A 63 4.38 16.88 7.22
N GLU A 64 4.76 17.98 6.60
CA GLU A 64 4.83 18.12 5.14
C GLU A 64 6.05 17.38 4.59
N LEU A 65 5.82 16.19 3.98
CA LEU A 65 6.90 15.34 3.42
C LEU A 65 7.56 15.97 2.20
N SER A 66 6.82 16.75 1.42
CA SER A 66 7.31 17.39 0.19
C SER A 66 8.47 18.36 0.44
N SER A 67 8.53 18.95 1.64
CA SER A 67 9.60 19.86 2.06
C SER A 67 10.82 19.17 2.70
N LEU A 68 10.66 17.90 3.16
CA LEU A 68 11.71 17.19 3.88
C LEU A 68 12.83 16.69 2.95
N THR A 69 14.04 16.62 3.52
CA THR A 69 15.23 16.05 2.88
C THR A 69 16.10 15.29 3.89
N GLY A 70 17.04 14.49 3.41
CA GLY A 70 18.07 13.85 4.24
C GLY A 70 17.49 13.01 5.40
N LYS A 71 18.01 13.22 6.60
CA LYS A 71 17.66 12.46 7.81
C LYS A 71 16.19 12.60 8.19
N ALA A 72 15.64 13.81 8.14
CA ALA A 72 14.24 14.06 8.48
C ALA A 72 13.27 13.28 7.58
N LEU A 73 13.54 13.20 6.27
CA LEU A 73 12.74 12.41 5.35
C LEU A 73 12.88 10.89 5.61
N THR A 74 14.09 10.43 5.96
CA THR A 74 14.33 9.03 6.33
C THR A 74 13.54 8.66 7.59
N GLU A 75 13.53 9.52 8.61
CA GLU A 75 12.76 9.31 9.83
C GLU A 75 11.25 9.31 9.57
N ALA A 76 10.76 10.24 8.74
CA ALA A 76 9.35 10.28 8.36
C ALA A 76 8.92 9.00 7.62
N ARG A 77 9.78 8.43 6.78
CA ARG A 77 9.52 7.17 6.06
C ARG A 77 9.43 5.94 6.98
N GLN A 78 9.97 5.98 8.18
CA GLN A 78 9.84 4.87 9.15
C GLN A 78 8.40 4.63 9.61
N LYS A 79 7.49 5.58 9.37
CA LYS A 79 6.05 5.41 9.64
C LYS A 79 5.35 4.48 8.65
N PHE A 80 5.99 4.18 7.52
CA PHE A 80 5.41 3.41 6.42
C PHE A 80 5.93 1.98 6.36
N GLY A 81 5.00 1.03 6.16
CA GLY A 81 5.28 -0.28 5.62
C GLY A 81 4.87 -0.33 4.15
N MET A 82 5.57 -1.08 3.31
CA MET A 82 5.23 -1.17 1.88
C MET A 82 5.17 -2.61 1.42
N VAL A 83 4.07 -2.95 0.75
CA VAL A 83 3.84 -4.23 0.07
C VAL A 83 3.83 -3.98 -1.43
N PHE A 84 4.80 -4.54 -2.14
CA PHE A 84 4.97 -4.39 -3.58
C PHE A 84 4.18 -5.43 -4.37
N GLN A 85 3.81 -5.13 -5.60
CA GLN A 85 3.10 -6.00 -6.53
C GLN A 85 3.73 -7.40 -6.63
N GLY A 86 5.05 -7.50 -6.80
CA GLY A 86 5.80 -8.75 -6.93
C GLY A 86 6.30 -9.34 -5.60
N ALA A 87 5.76 -8.91 -4.43
CA ALA A 87 6.29 -9.20 -3.10
C ALA A 87 7.68 -8.59 -2.83
N ALA A 88 8.54 -8.48 -3.82
CA ALA A 88 9.89 -7.92 -3.77
C ALA A 88 10.73 -8.47 -2.60
N LEU A 89 10.66 -9.78 -2.38
CA LEU A 89 11.52 -10.47 -1.43
C LEU A 89 12.95 -10.55 -1.99
N PHE A 90 13.92 -10.52 -1.11
CA PHE A 90 15.33 -10.75 -1.48
C PHE A 90 15.53 -12.25 -1.64
N ASP A 91 15.81 -12.71 -2.87
CA ASP A 91 15.95 -14.13 -3.18
C ASP A 91 17.14 -14.81 -2.49
N SER A 92 18.17 -14.02 -2.14
CA SER A 92 19.35 -14.50 -1.42
C SER A 92 19.18 -14.59 0.10
N MET A 93 18.00 -14.21 0.61
CA MET A 93 17.69 -14.18 2.04
C MET A 93 16.61 -15.21 2.37
N THR A 94 16.69 -15.82 3.56
CA THR A 94 15.62 -16.64 4.11
C THR A 94 14.35 -15.81 4.37
N VAL A 95 13.22 -16.46 4.65
CA VAL A 95 12.00 -15.78 5.12
C VAL A 95 12.29 -14.97 6.38
N PHE A 96 13.03 -15.58 7.34
CA PHE A 96 13.44 -14.88 8.56
C PHE A 96 14.20 -13.59 8.25
N ASP A 97 15.22 -13.66 7.40
CA ASP A 97 16.05 -12.51 7.07
C ASP A 97 15.29 -11.44 6.29
N ASN A 98 14.41 -11.86 5.37
CA ASN A 98 13.52 -10.93 4.67
C ASN A 98 12.63 -10.15 5.63
N VAL A 99 11.98 -10.83 6.58
CA VAL A 99 11.09 -10.17 7.55
C VAL A 99 11.89 -9.37 8.57
N ALA A 100 13.06 -9.84 9.03
CA ALA A 100 13.92 -9.14 9.96
C ALA A 100 14.62 -7.90 9.37
N PHE A 101 14.75 -7.84 8.04
CA PHE A 101 15.51 -6.81 7.33
C PHE A 101 15.16 -5.37 7.76
N PRO A 102 13.87 -4.95 7.81
CA PRO A 102 13.53 -3.58 8.23
C PRO A 102 13.93 -3.26 9.68
N LEU A 103 13.96 -4.24 10.56
CA LEU A 103 14.38 -4.06 11.96
C LEU A 103 15.90 -3.84 12.07
N ARG A 104 16.67 -4.59 11.26
CA ARG A 104 18.14 -4.47 11.22
C ARG A 104 18.62 -3.16 10.61
N GLU A 105 17.90 -2.68 9.59
CA GLU A 105 18.23 -1.42 8.89
C GLU A 105 17.71 -0.16 9.62
N ARG A 106 16.88 -0.34 10.64
CA ARG A 106 16.30 0.79 11.38
C ARG A 106 17.36 1.50 12.22
N ARG A 107 17.69 2.73 11.84
CA ARG A 107 18.66 3.54 12.58
C ARG A 107 18.14 3.95 13.94
N GLY A 108 19.01 3.92 14.95
CA GLY A 108 18.70 4.40 16.31
C GLY A 108 17.91 3.43 17.20
N VAL A 109 17.65 2.21 16.72
CA VAL A 109 17.03 1.15 17.52
C VAL A 109 17.97 -0.05 17.50
N SER A 110 18.47 -0.44 18.68
CA SER A 110 19.25 -1.69 18.84
C SER A 110 18.35 -2.74 19.47
N LEU A 111 18.01 -3.76 18.70
CA LEU A 111 17.28 -4.93 19.16
C LEU A 111 18.23 -6.12 19.28
N SER A 112 18.07 -6.91 20.32
CA SER A 112 18.75 -8.19 20.45
C SER A 112 18.25 -9.20 19.41
N ALA A 113 19.04 -10.22 19.13
CA ALA A 113 18.63 -11.30 18.22
C ALA A 113 17.33 -12.00 18.68
N ALA A 114 17.13 -12.14 19.99
CA ALA A 114 15.92 -12.72 20.57
C ALA A 114 14.68 -11.82 20.32
N GLU A 115 14.81 -10.51 20.49
CA GLU A 115 13.71 -9.55 20.20
C GLU A 115 13.35 -9.53 18.73
N ILE A 116 14.35 -9.54 17.83
CA ILE A 116 14.11 -9.61 16.38
C ILE A 116 13.35 -10.89 16.05
N ARG A 117 13.80 -12.06 16.59
CA ARG A 117 13.13 -13.33 16.34
C ARG A 117 11.69 -13.33 16.82
N ALA A 118 11.43 -12.84 18.03
CA ALA A 118 10.09 -12.77 18.59
C ALA A 118 9.14 -11.93 17.71
N ARG A 119 9.58 -10.76 17.25
CA ARG A 119 8.79 -9.89 16.35
C ARG A 119 8.54 -10.53 14.98
N VAL A 120 9.55 -11.22 14.42
CA VAL A 120 9.40 -11.92 13.14
C VAL A 120 8.35 -13.02 13.26
N VAL A 121 8.42 -13.88 14.29
CA VAL A 121 7.46 -14.96 14.54
C VAL A 121 6.06 -14.39 14.74
N GLU A 122 5.92 -13.33 15.56
CA GLU A 122 4.64 -12.66 15.79
C GLU A 122 4.01 -12.18 14.48
N LYS A 123 4.78 -11.49 13.61
CA LYS A 123 4.22 -10.95 12.37
C LYS A 123 3.95 -12.02 11.31
N LEU A 124 4.71 -13.11 11.30
CA LEU A 124 4.37 -14.30 10.49
C LEU A 124 3.05 -14.94 10.95
N ALA A 125 2.81 -15.04 12.25
CA ALA A 125 1.54 -15.54 12.79
C ALA A 125 0.34 -14.63 12.44
N VAL A 126 0.53 -13.30 12.34
CA VAL A 126 -0.53 -12.37 11.87
C VAL A 126 -0.99 -12.69 10.46
N VAL A 127 -0.09 -13.22 9.62
CA VAL A 127 -0.35 -13.58 8.22
C VAL A 127 -0.54 -15.09 8.01
N ASP A 128 -0.88 -15.83 9.07
CA ASP A 128 -1.11 -17.28 9.08
C ASP A 128 0.06 -18.09 8.49
N LEU A 129 1.29 -17.76 8.88
CA LEU A 129 2.51 -18.52 8.60
C LEU A 129 3.16 -18.95 9.93
N GLY A 130 3.51 -20.23 10.04
CA GLY A 130 4.20 -20.78 11.21
C GLY A 130 5.72 -20.61 11.13
N GLU A 131 6.41 -21.07 12.18
CA GLU A 131 7.88 -20.97 12.27
C GLU A 131 8.61 -21.89 11.27
N GLU A 132 7.95 -22.91 10.73
CA GLU A 132 8.51 -23.85 9.76
C GLU A 132 8.96 -23.16 8.45
N VAL A 133 8.44 -21.95 8.18
CA VAL A 133 8.85 -21.20 6.97
C VAL A 133 10.11 -20.36 7.18
N LEU A 134 10.55 -20.12 8.42
CA LEU A 134 11.64 -19.19 8.75
C LEU A 134 12.94 -19.46 7.97
N VAL A 135 13.26 -20.72 7.76
CA VAL A 135 14.51 -21.18 7.12
C VAL A 135 14.39 -21.31 5.60
N ARG A 136 13.18 -21.19 5.05
CA ARG A 136 12.94 -21.32 3.61
C ARG A 136 13.39 -20.08 2.86
N ASN A 137 13.78 -20.27 1.59
CA ASN A 137 14.02 -19.19 0.66
C ASN A 137 12.73 -18.82 -0.10
N PRO A 138 12.63 -17.61 -0.68
CA PRO A 138 11.47 -17.19 -1.46
C PRO A 138 11.10 -18.13 -2.61
N SER A 139 12.09 -18.80 -3.22
CA SER A 139 11.90 -19.77 -4.30
C SER A 139 11.15 -21.04 -3.86
N GLU A 140 11.15 -21.36 -2.58
CA GLU A 140 10.50 -22.53 -1.99
C GLU A 140 9.05 -22.25 -1.55
N LEU A 141 8.57 -21.00 -1.77
CA LEU A 141 7.26 -20.53 -1.35
C LEU A 141 6.29 -20.46 -2.53
N SER A 142 5.02 -20.76 -2.28
CA SER A 142 3.95 -20.46 -3.24
C SER A 142 3.80 -18.93 -3.43
N GLY A 143 3.14 -18.50 -4.52
CA GLY A 143 2.86 -17.08 -4.76
C GLY A 143 2.13 -16.39 -3.60
N GLY A 144 1.11 -17.05 -3.05
CA GLY A 144 0.38 -16.57 -1.88
C GLY A 144 1.24 -16.48 -0.62
N MET A 145 2.12 -17.47 -0.38
CA MET A 145 3.05 -17.42 0.75
C MET A 145 4.04 -16.27 0.62
N ARG A 146 4.59 -16.02 -0.58
CA ARG A 146 5.46 -14.85 -0.81
C ARG A 146 4.77 -13.53 -0.49
N LYS A 147 3.50 -13.37 -0.87
CA LYS A 147 2.71 -12.17 -0.54
C LYS A 147 2.52 -12.01 0.98
N ARG A 148 2.24 -13.12 1.68
CA ARG A 148 2.13 -13.12 3.15
C ARG A 148 3.44 -12.74 3.84
N VAL A 149 4.56 -13.29 3.40
CA VAL A 149 5.89 -12.91 3.90
C VAL A 149 6.19 -11.44 3.63
N ALA A 150 5.83 -10.90 2.45
CA ALA A 150 5.99 -9.48 2.13
C ALA A 150 5.16 -8.58 3.05
N LEU A 151 3.94 -8.99 3.40
CA LEU A 151 3.13 -8.26 4.37
C LEU A 151 3.73 -8.35 5.78
N ALA A 152 4.17 -9.53 6.23
CA ALA A 152 4.87 -9.66 7.52
C ALA A 152 6.10 -8.75 7.60
N ARG A 153 6.90 -8.68 6.52
CA ARG A 153 8.03 -7.76 6.41
C ARG A 153 7.59 -6.28 6.50
N ALA A 154 6.50 -5.92 5.86
CA ALA A 154 5.98 -4.56 5.93
C ALA A 154 5.49 -4.18 7.34
N LEU A 155 4.96 -5.15 8.08
CA LEU A 155 4.37 -4.96 9.42
C LEU A 155 5.37 -5.07 10.57
N VAL A 156 6.56 -5.68 10.36
CA VAL A 156 7.49 -6.02 11.45
C VAL A 156 8.03 -4.81 12.21
N SER A 157 8.11 -3.66 11.55
CA SER A 157 8.52 -2.38 12.16
C SER A 157 7.37 -1.63 12.83
N GLU A 158 6.17 -2.23 12.91
CA GLU A 158 4.96 -1.64 13.47
C GLU A 158 4.64 -0.26 12.85
N PRO A 159 4.49 -0.21 11.53
CA PRO A 159 4.21 1.04 10.85
C PRO A 159 2.81 1.56 11.19
N ARG A 160 2.63 2.89 11.19
CA ARG A 160 1.30 3.50 11.32
C ARG A 160 0.51 3.44 10.01
N ILE A 161 1.22 3.39 8.88
CA ILE A 161 0.65 3.42 7.53
C ILE A 161 1.21 2.26 6.72
N VAL A 162 0.35 1.51 6.05
CA VAL A 162 0.75 0.46 5.10
C VAL A 162 0.31 0.84 3.70
N LEU A 163 1.26 0.84 2.77
CA LEU A 163 1.03 1.10 1.36
C LEU A 163 1.07 -0.23 0.59
N TYR A 164 0.03 -0.47 -0.21
CA TYR A 164 -0.08 -1.68 -1.04
C TYR A 164 -0.07 -1.26 -2.52
N ASP A 165 0.95 -1.70 -3.24
CA ASP A 165 1.09 -1.46 -4.68
C ASP A 165 0.61 -2.67 -5.47
N GLU A 166 -0.62 -2.60 -6.00
CA GLU A 166 -1.26 -3.64 -6.82
C GLU A 166 -1.16 -5.06 -6.17
N PRO A 167 -1.64 -5.24 -4.92
CA PRO A 167 -1.35 -6.45 -4.13
C PRO A 167 -1.98 -7.72 -4.69
N THR A 168 -3.08 -7.62 -5.44
CA THR A 168 -3.84 -8.75 -6.00
C THR A 168 -3.50 -9.06 -7.47
N THR A 169 -2.69 -8.23 -8.11
CA THR A 169 -2.37 -8.38 -9.53
C THR A 169 -1.68 -9.71 -9.83
N GLY A 170 -2.22 -10.42 -10.84
CA GLY A 170 -1.70 -11.70 -11.30
C GLY A 170 -2.00 -12.88 -10.38
N LEU A 171 -2.93 -12.74 -9.44
CA LEU A 171 -3.40 -13.80 -8.57
C LEU A 171 -4.70 -14.42 -9.09
N ASP A 172 -4.91 -15.69 -8.77
CA ASP A 172 -6.19 -16.36 -8.95
C ASP A 172 -7.22 -15.81 -7.92
N PRO A 173 -8.54 -16.04 -8.15
CA PRO A 173 -9.59 -15.49 -7.26
C PRO A 173 -9.47 -15.94 -5.79
N ILE A 174 -9.02 -17.16 -5.53
CA ILE A 174 -8.88 -17.67 -4.17
C ILE A 174 -7.74 -16.93 -3.46
N THR A 175 -6.60 -16.82 -4.11
CA THR A 175 -5.43 -16.10 -3.57
C THR A 175 -5.72 -14.60 -3.41
N THR A 176 -6.48 -14.00 -4.33
CA THR A 176 -6.97 -12.60 -4.20
C THR A 176 -7.80 -12.42 -2.94
N ALA A 177 -8.77 -13.32 -2.69
CA ALA A 177 -9.60 -13.27 -1.48
C ALA A 177 -8.75 -13.33 -0.19
N TYR A 178 -7.70 -14.16 -0.17
CA TYR A 178 -6.76 -14.20 0.97
C TYR A 178 -6.00 -12.88 1.16
N VAL A 179 -5.54 -12.24 0.09
CA VAL A 179 -4.85 -10.95 0.17
C VAL A 179 -5.79 -9.86 0.71
N ASP A 180 -7.04 -9.84 0.24
CA ASP A 180 -8.06 -8.92 0.76
C ASP A 180 -8.28 -9.12 2.26
N ASP A 181 -8.45 -10.38 2.69
CA ASP A 181 -8.65 -10.72 4.10
C ASP A 181 -7.44 -10.35 4.95
N MET A 182 -6.22 -10.43 4.40
CA MET A 182 -5.00 -9.96 5.06
C MET A 182 -4.99 -8.44 5.26
N ILE A 183 -5.42 -7.66 4.26
CA ILE A 183 -5.53 -6.20 4.36
C ILE A 183 -6.54 -5.85 5.47
N LEU A 184 -7.70 -6.49 5.47
CA LEU A 184 -8.74 -6.31 6.49
C LEU A 184 -8.26 -6.73 7.89
N THR A 185 -7.51 -7.83 7.97
CA THR A 185 -6.95 -8.34 9.23
C THR A 185 -5.89 -7.40 9.80
N ALA A 186 -4.98 -6.89 8.95
CA ALA A 186 -3.97 -5.91 9.37
C ALA A 186 -4.63 -4.65 9.94
N LYS A 187 -5.66 -4.12 9.26
CA LYS A 187 -6.47 -3.01 9.77
C LYS A 187 -7.12 -3.34 11.11
N LYS A 188 -7.85 -4.46 11.19
CA LYS A 188 -8.63 -4.84 12.38
C LYS A 188 -7.76 -5.14 13.60
N ARG A 189 -6.65 -5.87 13.42
CA ARG A 189 -5.78 -6.32 14.52
C ARG A 189 -4.76 -5.26 14.96
N LEU A 190 -4.27 -4.45 14.02
CA LEU A 190 -3.17 -3.52 14.27
C LEU A 190 -3.59 -2.05 14.19
N GLY A 191 -4.82 -1.75 13.75
CA GLY A 191 -5.32 -0.36 13.64
C GLY A 191 -4.56 0.49 12.60
N VAL A 192 -3.85 -0.14 11.66
CA VAL A 192 -3.05 0.58 10.66
C VAL A 192 -3.93 1.34 9.67
N THR A 193 -3.44 2.50 9.25
CA THR A 193 -3.98 3.22 8.10
C THR A 193 -3.45 2.57 6.83
N SER A 194 -4.29 2.30 5.84
CA SER A 194 -3.89 1.63 4.60
C SER A 194 -4.19 2.48 3.38
N MET A 195 -3.22 2.60 2.47
CA MET A 195 -3.45 3.09 1.11
C MET A 195 -3.16 1.95 0.13
N VAL A 196 -4.17 1.58 -0.65
CA VAL A 196 -4.08 0.51 -1.65
C VAL A 196 -4.21 1.13 -3.03
N ILE A 197 -3.29 0.86 -3.93
CA ILE A 197 -3.52 1.14 -5.35
C ILE A 197 -3.84 -0.16 -6.07
N SER A 198 -4.88 -0.15 -6.90
CA SER A 198 -5.36 -1.31 -7.61
C SER A 198 -6.09 -0.95 -8.90
N HIS A 199 -6.19 -1.91 -9.79
CA HIS A 199 -7.13 -1.90 -10.92
C HIS A 199 -8.24 -2.95 -10.75
N ASP A 200 -8.17 -3.77 -9.69
CA ASP A 200 -9.17 -4.77 -9.35
C ASP A 200 -10.32 -4.14 -8.57
N ILE A 201 -11.47 -4.00 -9.25
CA ILE A 201 -12.66 -3.36 -8.70
C ILE A 201 -13.25 -4.20 -7.58
N ALA A 202 -13.29 -5.54 -7.71
CA ALA A 202 -13.85 -6.45 -6.72
C ALA A 202 -13.13 -6.33 -5.37
N SER A 203 -11.80 -6.49 -5.42
CA SER A 203 -10.92 -6.34 -4.25
C SER A 203 -11.07 -4.94 -3.63
N ALA A 204 -11.04 -3.88 -4.45
CA ALA A 204 -11.18 -2.52 -4.00
C ALA A 204 -12.48 -2.27 -3.22
N PHE A 205 -13.61 -2.72 -3.76
CA PHE A 205 -14.92 -2.56 -3.11
C PHE A 205 -15.07 -3.41 -1.84
N LYS A 206 -14.32 -4.53 -1.73
CA LYS A 206 -14.30 -5.38 -0.53
C LYS A 206 -13.51 -4.75 0.61
N VAL A 207 -12.35 -4.14 0.32
CA VAL A 207 -11.41 -3.70 1.37
C VAL A 207 -11.53 -2.23 1.73
N ALA A 208 -12.12 -1.38 0.87
CA ALA A 208 -12.13 0.06 1.05
C ALA A 208 -13.17 0.55 2.08
N ASP A 209 -12.77 1.47 2.97
CA ASP A 209 -13.70 2.37 3.65
C ASP A 209 -14.06 3.55 2.76
N ARG A 210 -13.06 4.05 2.03
CA ARG A 210 -13.20 5.09 1.00
C ARG A 210 -12.32 4.74 -0.18
N LEU A 211 -12.73 5.20 -1.34
CA LEU A 211 -11.94 5.03 -2.56
C LEU A 211 -11.99 6.27 -3.44
N ALA A 212 -10.98 6.39 -4.30
CA ALA A 212 -10.92 7.38 -5.36
C ALA A 212 -10.67 6.67 -6.71
N VAL A 213 -11.31 7.14 -7.76
CA VAL A 213 -11.05 6.68 -9.13
C VAL A 213 -10.17 7.71 -9.82
N LEU A 214 -8.94 7.32 -10.15
CA LEU A 214 -7.96 8.14 -10.85
C LEU A 214 -8.06 7.91 -12.37
N TYR A 215 -8.34 8.97 -13.10
CA TYR A 215 -8.47 8.97 -14.55
C TYR A 215 -7.82 10.21 -15.16
N ASP A 216 -7.02 10.03 -16.18
CA ASP A 216 -6.29 11.10 -16.89
C ASP A 216 -5.60 12.12 -15.95
N GLY A 217 -4.99 11.63 -14.88
CA GLY A 217 -4.29 12.46 -13.90
C GLY A 217 -5.19 13.22 -12.92
N HIS A 218 -6.52 13.05 -12.96
CA HIS A 218 -7.50 13.67 -12.07
C HIS A 218 -8.23 12.65 -11.22
N ILE A 219 -8.78 13.06 -10.08
CA ILE A 219 -9.76 12.28 -9.33
C ILE A 219 -11.13 12.45 -10.01
N ALA A 220 -11.58 11.41 -10.73
CA ALA A 220 -12.89 11.39 -11.39
C ALA A 220 -14.05 11.20 -10.42
N ALA A 221 -13.85 10.48 -9.33
CA ALA A 221 -14.78 10.33 -8.22
C ALA A 221 -14.04 9.93 -6.95
N GLN A 222 -14.55 10.31 -5.78
CA GLN A 222 -14.06 9.84 -4.49
C GLN A 222 -15.18 9.82 -3.45
N GLY A 223 -15.13 8.86 -2.54
CA GLY A 223 -16.13 8.70 -1.49
C GLY A 223 -16.11 7.31 -0.89
N THR A 224 -17.18 6.94 -0.21
CA THR A 224 -17.43 5.54 0.16
C THR A 224 -17.65 4.69 -1.10
N PRO A 225 -17.51 3.36 -1.03
CA PRO A 225 -17.82 2.49 -2.17
C PRO A 225 -19.19 2.76 -2.78
N GLU A 226 -20.23 3.00 -1.93
CA GLU A 226 -21.58 3.30 -2.39
C GLU A 226 -21.69 4.65 -3.10
N GLU A 227 -21.03 5.70 -2.59
CA GLU A 227 -20.99 7.02 -3.23
C GLU A 227 -20.33 6.97 -4.60
N VAL A 228 -19.19 6.27 -4.70
CA VAL A 228 -18.46 6.13 -5.97
C VAL A 228 -19.25 5.29 -6.97
N ARG A 229 -19.97 4.25 -6.51
CA ARG A 229 -20.87 3.44 -7.36
C ARG A 229 -21.97 4.28 -8.00
N LYS A 230 -22.45 5.32 -7.30
CA LYS A 230 -23.52 6.24 -7.76
C LYS A 230 -22.97 7.43 -8.56
N SER A 231 -21.67 7.49 -8.81
CA SER A 231 -21.05 8.61 -9.54
C SER A 231 -21.65 8.78 -10.93
N GLN A 232 -21.94 10.04 -11.29
CA GLN A 232 -22.43 10.40 -12.62
C GLN A 232 -21.31 10.66 -13.63
N HIS A 233 -20.03 10.53 -13.23
CA HIS A 233 -18.91 10.73 -14.11
C HIS A 233 -18.86 9.62 -15.19
N PRO A 234 -18.89 9.95 -16.50
CA PRO A 234 -19.05 8.97 -17.58
C PRO A 234 -17.98 7.86 -17.57
N PHE A 235 -16.71 8.24 -17.28
CA PHE A 235 -15.65 7.25 -17.17
C PHE A 235 -15.88 6.29 -15.99
N VAL A 236 -16.30 6.81 -14.83
CA VAL A 236 -16.52 5.99 -13.64
C VAL A 236 -17.65 4.98 -13.88
N GLN A 237 -18.76 5.43 -14.47
CA GLN A 237 -19.87 4.55 -14.85
C GLN A 237 -19.39 3.42 -15.77
N ARG A 238 -18.70 3.77 -16.87
CA ARG A 238 -18.18 2.78 -17.82
C ARG A 238 -17.13 1.85 -17.17
N TYR A 239 -16.26 2.38 -16.31
CA TYR A 239 -15.22 1.60 -15.64
C TYR A 239 -15.81 0.59 -14.66
N LEU A 240 -16.84 0.96 -13.92
CA LEU A 240 -17.54 0.10 -12.97
C LEU A 240 -18.50 -0.87 -13.64
N SER A 241 -19.22 -0.49 -14.72
CA SER A 241 -20.18 -1.37 -15.41
C SER A 241 -19.50 -2.63 -15.96
N MET A 242 -18.25 -2.51 -16.46
CA MET A 242 -17.47 -3.66 -16.92
C MET A 242 -17.33 -4.78 -15.87
N TRP A 243 -17.52 -4.47 -14.61
CA TRP A 243 -17.47 -5.44 -13.51
C TRP A 243 -18.86 -5.84 -13.02
N PHE A 244 -19.78 -4.87 -12.82
CA PHE A 244 -21.13 -5.14 -12.29
C PHE A 244 -22.06 -5.86 -13.27
N GLU A 245 -21.86 -5.72 -14.59
CA GLU A 245 -22.65 -6.42 -15.62
C GLU A 245 -22.24 -7.89 -15.82
N LYS A 246 -21.14 -8.33 -15.19
CA LYS A 246 -20.66 -9.72 -15.27
C LYS A 246 -21.06 -10.58 -14.06
N GLN A 247 -21.81 -10.03 -13.12
CA GLN A 247 -22.41 -10.74 -11.99
C GLN A 247 -23.92 -10.92 -12.19
#